data_232738da4547f7bf2b3d2321ab2128ee
#
_entry.id   232738da4547f7bf2b3d2321ab2128ee
#
_cell.length_a   1.000
_cell.length_b   1.000
_cell.length_c   1.000
_cell.angle_alpha   90.00
_cell.angle_beta   90.00
_cell.angle_gamma   90.00
#
_symmetry.space_group_name_H-M   'P 1'
#
loop_
_entity.id
_entity.type
_entity.pdbx_description
1 polymer ?
#
loop_
_entity_poly.entity_id
_entity_poly.type
_entity_poly.pdbx_seq_one_letter_code
_entity_poly.pdbx_strand_id
1 'polypeptide(L)'
;MPNVVKSKLFWGFVAVLLVMAIGFWFAQMRGHDAHAAMHAKMHGEGGMHQEHDMVNMPGLRGRNATAQESEELAVMFRRFEEITRTVENLPNGIRTVTFAADEELMGVVTSHVIGMIDRVDMGRDPEVIIQSPTLDILFERRASIVTEMDVTEEGIVVIQTSDDPEVVAALHTHAAEVSAMVERGMEAVHEMMAARER
;
A
#
# COMPACT_ATOMS: atom_id res chain seq x y z
N MET A 1 -34.38 -8.88 37.93
CA MET A 1 -33.68 -9.40 36.74
C MET A 1 -34.15 -8.60 35.54
N PRO A 2 -33.37 -7.70 34.95
CA PRO A 2 -33.76 -6.97 33.75
C PRO A 2 -33.38 -7.73 32.50
N ASN A 3 -34.32 -7.91 31.58
CA ASN A 3 -34.16 -8.53 30.28
C ASN A 3 -33.31 -7.63 29.35
N VAL A 4 -32.19 -8.16 28.90
CA VAL A 4 -31.40 -7.58 27.85
C VAL A 4 -32.01 -7.93 26.50
N VAL A 5 -32.74 -7.02 25.87
CA VAL A 5 -33.21 -7.14 24.49
C VAL A 5 -32.02 -6.82 23.59
N LYS A 6 -31.42 -7.85 23.00
CA LYS A 6 -30.35 -7.67 21.99
C LYS A 6 -30.97 -7.15 20.68
N SER A 7 -30.80 -5.87 20.42
CA SER A 7 -31.26 -5.19 19.21
C SER A 7 -30.39 -5.62 18.01
N LYS A 8 -30.81 -6.64 17.28
CA LYS A 8 -30.24 -7.03 15.96
C LYS A 8 -30.59 -6.05 14.84
N LEU A 9 -31.42 -5.02 15.12
CA LEU A 9 -31.83 -4.03 14.13
C LEU A 9 -30.81 -2.90 13.90
N PHE A 10 -29.93 -2.65 14.87
CA PHE A 10 -28.98 -1.54 14.79
C PHE A 10 -27.86 -1.76 13.77
N TRP A 11 -27.42 -3.00 13.61
CA TRP A 11 -26.35 -3.35 12.65
C TRP A 11 -26.78 -3.36 11.18
N GLY A 12 -28.05 -3.58 10.91
CA GLY A 12 -28.58 -3.54 9.53
C GLY A 12 -28.61 -2.13 8.92
N PHE A 13 -28.84 -1.10 9.73
CA PHE A 13 -28.92 0.28 9.26
C PHE A 13 -27.54 0.89 8.94
N VAL A 14 -26.50 0.53 9.69
CA VAL A 14 -25.13 1.01 9.44
C VAL A 14 -24.58 0.41 8.15
N ALA A 15 -24.83 -0.85 7.87
CA ALA A 15 -24.38 -1.52 6.64
C ALA A 15 -25.04 -0.94 5.38
N VAL A 16 -26.32 -0.57 5.42
CA VAL A 16 -27.03 0.00 4.27
C VAL A 16 -26.58 1.42 3.96
N LEU A 17 -26.25 2.23 4.97
CA LEU A 17 -25.73 3.58 4.76
C LEU A 17 -24.30 3.58 4.19
N LEU A 18 -23.47 2.60 4.56
CA LEU A 18 -22.12 2.46 4.03
C LEU A 18 -22.13 2.06 2.55
N VAL A 19 -23.03 1.16 2.14
CA VAL A 19 -23.18 0.75 0.73
C VAL A 19 -23.71 1.89 -0.14
N MET A 20 -24.58 2.75 0.38
CA MET A 20 -25.12 3.89 -0.37
C MET A 20 -24.08 5.02 -0.53
N ALA A 21 -23.20 5.24 0.46
CA ALA A 21 -22.13 6.22 0.35
C ALA A 21 -21.06 5.81 -0.68
N ILE A 22 -20.71 4.52 -0.75
CA ILE A 22 -19.76 3.98 -1.75
C ILE A 22 -20.37 4.05 -3.16
N GLY A 23 -21.66 3.75 -3.33
CA GLY A 23 -22.33 3.81 -4.63
C GLY A 23 -22.43 5.23 -5.22
N PHE A 24 -22.55 6.25 -4.39
CA PHE A 24 -22.63 7.65 -4.83
C PHE A 24 -21.26 8.19 -5.27
N TRP A 25 -20.17 7.71 -4.66
CA TRP A 25 -18.81 8.14 -4.98
C TRP A 25 -18.34 7.58 -6.33
N PHE A 26 -18.71 6.34 -6.69
CA PHE A 26 -18.40 5.73 -7.99
C PHE A 26 -19.16 6.36 -9.18
N ALA A 27 -20.27 7.05 -8.95
CA ALA A 27 -21.04 7.71 -10.00
C ALA A 27 -20.46 9.07 -10.45
N GLN A 28 -19.62 9.71 -9.63
CA GLN A 28 -19.01 11.01 -9.95
C GLN A 28 -17.73 10.89 -10.79
N MET A 29 -17.11 9.70 -10.90
CA MET A 29 -15.85 9.51 -11.63
C MET A 29 -16.00 9.22 -13.15
N ARG A 30 -17.21 9.31 -13.71
CA ARG A 30 -17.46 9.02 -15.15
C ARG A 30 -17.67 10.25 -16.02
N GLY A 31 -16.81 11.24 -15.93
CA GLY A 31 -17.00 12.40 -16.80
C GLY A 31 -15.81 13.32 -16.92
N HIS A 32 -14.70 12.87 -17.45
CA HIS A 32 -13.69 13.71 -18.08
C HIS A 32 -12.70 12.87 -18.90
N ASP A 33 -13.19 12.27 -19.98
CA ASP A 33 -12.31 11.78 -21.05
C ASP A 33 -12.61 12.60 -22.30
N ALA A 34 -11.68 13.40 -22.72
CA ALA A 34 -11.33 13.73 -24.08
C ALA A 34 -10.59 15.08 -24.11
N HIS A 35 -9.30 15.04 -24.24
CA HIS A 35 -8.44 15.97 -24.99
C HIS A 35 -7.00 15.93 -24.45
N ALA A 36 -6.21 14.97 -24.91
CA ALA A 36 -4.73 15.13 -24.97
C ALA A 36 -4.08 14.00 -25.80
N ALA A 37 -4.48 13.91 -27.07
CA ALA A 37 -3.73 13.13 -28.03
C ALA A 37 -3.35 14.05 -29.18
N MET A 38 -2.21 14.73 -29.07
CA MET A 38 -1.36 15.24 -30.16
C MET A 38 -0.29 16.17 -29.57
N HIS A 39 0.89 15.63 -29.34
CA HIS A 39 2.18 16.31 -29.49
C HIS A 39 3.28 15.48 -28.81
N ALA A 40 3.72 14.44 -29.47
CA ALA A 40 5.01 13.85 -29.17
C ALA A 40 5.57 13.20 -30.43
N LYS A 41 6.14 14.02 -31.28
CA LYS A 41 7.09 13.55 -32.30
C LYS A 41 8.06 14.69 -32.61
N MET A 42 9.30 14.50 -32.20
CA MET A 42 10.58 15.00 -32.69
C MET A 42 11.50 15.50 -31.58
N HIS A 43 12.51 14.76 -31.40
CA HIS A 43 13.96 15.02 -31.20
C HIS A 43 14.48 13.92 -30.31
N GLY A 44 15.25 13.09 -30.71
CA GLY A 44 16.49 12.78 -31.31
C GLY A 44 17.66 12.71 -30.33
N GLU A 45 18.12 11.46 -30.07
CA GLU A 45 19.49 11.02 -29.70
C GLU A 45 20.32 11.78 -28.67
N GLY A 46 20.73 11.04 -27.62
CA GLY A 46 22.06 11.16 -27.03
C GLY A 46 22.14 11.56 -25.58
N GLY A 47 22.13 10.58 -24.67
CA GLY A 47 22.52 10.83 -23.28
C GLY A 47 21.86 9.80 -22.34
N MET A 48 22.64 8.82 -21.89
CA MET A 48 22.22 7.90 -20.81
C MET A 48 22.12 8.63 -19.46
N HIS A 49 21.09 9.44 -19.31
CA HIS A 49 20.43 9.66 -18.04
C HIS A 49 19.01 9.15 -18.28
N GLN A 50 18.72 7.97 -17.77
CA GLN A 50 17.34 7.52 -17.64
C GLN A 50 16.65 8.57 -16.76
N GLU A 51 16.02 9.58 -17.38
CA GLU A 51 15.01 10.38 -16.70
C GLU A 51 13.97 9.37 -16.24
N HIS A 52 13.96 9.10 -14.93
CA HIS A 52 12.98 8.23 -14.34
C HIS A 52 11.61 8.81 -14.67
N ASP A 53 10.79 8.05 -15.39
CA ASP A 53 9.44 8.45 -15.77
C ASP A 53 8.56 8.57 -14.51
N MET A 54 8.67 9.73 -13.84
CA MET A 54 7.90 10.04 -12.64
C MET A 54 6.41 10.24 -12.92
N VAL A 55 6.02 10.31 -14.20
CA VAL A 55 4.62 10.43 -14.59
C VAL A 55 3.97 9.05 -14.69
N ASN A 56 4.57 8.13 -15.40
CA ASN A 56 4.01 6.80 -15.64
C ASN A 56 4.50 5.74 -14.64
N MET A 57 5.60 6.01 -13.93
CA MET A 57 6.20 5.13 -12.90
C MET A 57 6.11 3.63 -13.27
N PRO A 58 6.68 3.19 -14.39
CA PRO A 58 6.48 1.83 -14.90
C PRO A 58 6.96 0.75 -13.91
N GLY A 59 7.90 1.07 -13.02
CA GLY A 59 8.38 0.17 -11.96
C GLY A 59 7.32 -0.20 -10.93
N LEU A 60 6.25 0.59 -10.80
CA LEU A 60 5.15 0.34 -9.86
C LEU A 60 4.10 -0.63 -10.42
N ARG A 61 4.27 -1.07 -11.66
CA ARG A 61 3.42 -2.10 -12.26
C ARG A 61 3.91 -3.48 -11.83
N GLY A 62 2.98 -4.40 -11.66
CA GLY A 62 3.27 -5.78 -11.35
C GLY A 62 2.63 -6.71 -12.37
N ARG A 63 3.19 -7.92 -12.54
CA ARG A 63 2.64 -8.93 -13.45
C ARG A 63 1.21 -9.32 -13.05
N ASN A 64 0.95 -9.37 -11.75
CA ASN A 64 -0.33 -9.75 -11.16
C ASN A 64 -1.00 -8.57 -10.43
N ALA A 65 -0.41 -7.38 -10.45
CA ALA A 65 -1.01 -6.19 -9.87
C ALA A 65 -2.15 -5.66 -10.73
N THR A 66 -3.19 -5.14 -10.09
CA THR A 66 -4.26 -4.42 -10.77
C THR A 66 -3.82 -2.99 -11.12
N ALA A 67 -4.54 -2.36 -12.04
CA ALA A 67 -4.31 -0.96 -12.38
C ALA A 67 -4.52 -0.04 -11.15
N GLN A 68 -5.48 -0.37 -10.29
CA GLN A 68 -5.76 0.38 -9.06
C GLN A 68 -4.57 0.30 -8.08
N GLU A 69 -4.04 -0.88 -7.82
CA GLU A 69 -2.88 -1.06 -6.92
C GLU A 69 -1.65 -0.31 -7.43
N SER A 70 -1.40 -0.31 -8.74
CA SER A 70 -0.31 0.46 -9.33
C SER A 70 -0.54 1.97 -9.21
N GLU A 71 -1.78 2.45 -9.35
CA GLU A 71 -2.10 3.88 -9.16
C GLU A 71 -2.02 4.30 -7.70
N GLU A 72 -2.46 3.46 -6.76
CA GLU A 72 -2.30 3.70 -5.32
C GLU A 72 -0.83 3.87 -4.94
N LEU A 73 0.05 2.99 -5.43
CA LEU A 73 1.50 3.12 -5.26
C LEU A 73 2.00 4.44 -5.87
N ALA A 74 1.59 4.78 -7.10
CA ALA A 74 2.01 5.99 -7.76
C ALA A 74 1.58 7.25 -7.01
N VAL A 75 0.36 7.29 -6.46
CA VAL A 75 -0.12 8.40 -5.62
C VAL A 75 0.74 8.53 -4.36
N MET A 76 1.00 7.42 -3.65
CA MET A 76 1.83 7.42 -2.44
C MET A 76 3.25 7.88 -2.73
N PHE A 77 3.88 7.42 -3.82
CA PHE A 77 5.23 7.86 -4.19
C PHE A 77 5.29 9.31 -4.66
N ARG A 78 4.25 9.85 -5.28
CA ARG A 78 4.18 11.29 -5.63
C ARG A 78 3.99 12.19 -4.41
N ARG A 79 3.37 11.66 -3.35
CA ARG A 79 2.98 12.42 -2.15
C ARG A 79 3.64 11.87 -0.88
N PHE A 80 4.76 11.18 -0.99
CA PHE A 80 5.42 10.51 0.15
C PHE A 80 5.75 11.46 1.29
N GLU A 81 6.10 12.72 1.01
CA GLU A 81 6.41 13.74 2.02
C GLU A 81 5.21 14.10 2.91
N GLU A 82 3.97 13.79 2.48
CA GLU A 82 2.75 14.02 3.23
C GLU A 82 2.35 12.81 4.10
N ILE A 83 3.09 11.70 3.97
CA ILE A 83 2.86 10.47 4.73
C ILE A 83 3.81 10.44 5.91
N THR A 84 3.29 10.10 7.08
CA THR A 84 4.10 9.84 8.28
C THR A 84 3.96 8.37 8.67
N ARG A 85 5.06 7.80 9.18
CA ARG A 85 5.08 6.40 9.60
C ARG A 85 5.94 6.22 10.85
N THR A 86 5.44 5.44 11.79
CA THR A 86 6.21 4.95 12.93
C THR A 86 6.26 3.43 12.92
N VAL A 87 7.38 2.87 13.32
CA VAL A 87 7.61 1.42 13.41
C VAL A 87 8.18 1.10 14.78
N GLU A 88 7.58 0.10 15.40
CA GLU A 88 8.09 -0.56 16.60
C GLU A 88 8.41 -2.01 16.26
N ASN A 89 9.69 -2.38 16.37
CA ASN A 89 10.11 -3.76 16.22
C ASN A 89 9.81 -4.53 17.51
N LEU A 90 8.88 -5.48 17.40
CA LEU A 90 8.56 -6.38 18.51
C LEU A 90 9.51 -7.59 18.49
N PRO A 91 9.70 -8.28 19.63
CA PRO A 91 10.53 -9.50 19.67
C PRO A 91 10.05 -10.60 18.69
N ASN A 92 8.77 -10.60 18.36
CA ASN A 92 8.13 -11.57 17.47
C ASN A 92 7.41 -10.94 16.27
N GLY A 93 7.76 -9.69 15.89
CA GLY A 93 7.10 -9.04 14.76
C GLY A 93 7.28 -7.53 14.73
N ILE A 94 6.27 -6.83 14.25
CA ILE A 94 6.26 -5.35 14.12
C ILE A 94 4.91 -4.77 14.54
N ARG A 95 4.95 -3.53 15.00
CA ARG A 95 3.78 -2.65 15.07
C ARG A 95 4.07 -1.41 14.25
N THR A 96 3.18 -1.03 13.36
CA THR A 96 3.32 0.16 12.53
C THR A 96 2.10 1.05 12.63
N VAL A 97 2.32 2.36 12.55
CA VAL A 97 1.25 3.36 12.40
C VAL A 97 1.60 4.21 11.20
N THR A 98 0.71 4.31 10.23
CA THR A 98 0.88 5.12 9.02
C THR A 98 -0.28 6.10 8.92
N PHE A 99 0.05 7.37 8.71
CA PHE A 99 -0.92 8.47 8.70
C PHE A 99 -0.63 9.48 7.59
N ALA A 100 -1.67 10.07 7.03
CA ALA A 100 -1.64 11.25 6.19
C ALA A 100 -2.75 12.20 6.62
N ALA A 101 -2.45 13.51 6.71
CA ALA A 101 -3.43 14.51 7.15
C ALA A 101 -4.51 14.79 6.09
N ASP A 102 -4.18 14.59 4.82
CA ASP A 102 -5.13 14.69 3.70
C ASP A 102 -6.00 13.43 3.65
N GLU A 103 -7.32 13.60 3.71
CA GLU A 103 -8.28 12.48 3.77
C GLU A 103 -8.25 11.60 2.52
N GLU A 104 -8.02 12.18 1.34
CA GLU A 104 -7.93 11.43 0.09
C GLU A 104 -6.67 10.55 0.09
N LEU A 105 -5.53 11.12 0.45
CA LEU A 105 -4.28 10.37 0.57
C LEU A 105 -4.38 9.29 1.65
N MET A 106 -4.98 9.61 2.80
CA MET A 106 -5.20 8.62 3.86
C MET A 106 -6.08 7.46 3.40
N GLY A 107 -7.10 7.77 2.57
CA GLY A 107 -7.94 6.76 1.92
C GLY A 107 -7.13 5.84 1.00
N VAL A 108 -6.22 6.40 0.19
CA VAL A 108 -5.31 5.64 -0.68
C VAL A 108 -4.37 4.75 0.14
N VAL A 109 -3.73 5.30 1.18
CA VAL A 109 -2.84 4.55 2.08
C VAL A 109 -3.58 3.38 2.73
N THR A 110 -4.78 3.64 3.25
CA THR A 110 -5.61 2.60 3.90
C THR A 110 -5.99 1.51 2.91
N SER A 111 -6.46 1.88 1.70
CA SER A 111 -6.82 0.92 0.64
C SER A 111 -5.64 0.04 0.25
N HIS A 112 -4.46 0.65 0.06
CA HIS A 112 -3.25 -0.08 -0.29
C HIS A 112 -2.82 -1.06 0.80
N VAL A 113 -2.78 -0.62 2.06
CA VAL A 113 -2.36 -1.48 3.19
C VAL A 113 -3.31 -2.66 3.35
N ILE A 114 -4.63 -2.45 3.32
CA ILE A 114 -5.63 -3.51 3.38
C ILE A 114 -5.44 -4.49 2.22
N GLY A 115 -5.33 -3.96 1.00
CA GLY A 115 -5.17 -4.77 -0.20
C GLY A 115 -3.92 -5.64 -0.17
N MET A 116 -2.79 -5.12 0.35
CA MET A 116 -1.54 -5.89 0.44
C MET A 116 -1.61 -6.98 1.53
N ILE A 117 -2.25 -6.70 2.67
CA ILE A 117 -2.50 -7.71 3.71
C ILE A 117 -3.35 -8.85 3.11
N ASP A 118 -4.45 -8.53 2.44
CA ASP A 118 -5.32 -9.52 1.78
C ASP A 118 -4.55 -10.35 0.74
N ARG A 119 -3.64 -9.72 -0.01
CA ARG A 119 -2.81 -10.42 -0.98
C ARG A 119 -1.85 -11.41 -0.32
N VAL A 120 -1.21 -11.03 0.77
CA VAL A 120 -0.36 -11.94 1.55
C VAL A 120 -1.18 -13.10 2.08
N ASP A 121 -2.31 -12.87 2.72
CA ASP A 121 -3.19 -13.90 3.27
C ASP A 121 -3.65 -14.91 2.21
N MET A 122 -3.94 -14.43 1.01
CA MET A 122 -4.34 -15.26 -0.12
C MET A 122 -3.16 -15.88 -0.89
N GLY A 123 -1.92 -15.50 -0.60
CA GLY A 123 -0.73 -15.93 -1.33
C GLY A 123 -0.72 -15.45 -2.79
N ARG A 124 -1.25 -14.26 -3.05
CA ARG A 124 -1.37 -13.67 -4.39
C ARG A 124 -0.40 -12.51 -4.56
N ASP A 125 0.88 -12.84 -4.73
CA ASP A 125 1.92 -11.85 -4.97
C ASP A 125 1.59 -10.97 -6.19
N PRO A 126 1.57 -9.62 -6.05
CA PRO A 126 1.36 -8.71 -7.16
C PRO A 126 2.54 -8.68 -8.14
N GLU A 127 3.71 -9.17 -7.75
CA GLU A 127 4.96 -9.17 -8.53
C GLU A 127 5.28 -7.78 -9.12
N VAL A 128 5.28 -6.76 -8.26
CA VAL A 128 5.63 -5.39 -8.65
C VAL A 128 7.12 -5.35 -9.02
N ILE A 129 7.47 -4.68 -10.12
CA ILE A 129 8.83 -4.69 -10.69
C ILE A 129 9.89 -4.25 -9.67
N ILE A 130 9.59 -3.24 -8.86
CA ILE A 130 10.51 -2.73 -7.83
C ILE A 130 10.38 -3.45 -6.48
N GLN A 131 9.55 -4.48 -6.39
CA GLN A 131 9.27 -5.22 -5.16
C GLN A 131 10.56 -5.77 -4.53
N SER A 132 10.66 -5.69 -3.20
CA SER A 132 11.76 -6.29 -2.47
C SER A 132 11.67 -7.83 -2.46
N PRO A 133 12.80 -8.56 -2.63
CA PRO A 133 12.83 -10.01 -2.41
C PRO A 133 12.43 -10.44 -1.00
N THR A 134 12.48 -9.54 -0.03
CA THR A 134 12.00 -9.76 1.33
C THR A 134 10.54 -10.19 1.35
N LEU A 135 9.73 -9.69 0.39
CA LEU A 135 8.31 -10.05 0.28
C LEU A 135 8.10 -11.51 -0.10
N ASP A 136 9.02 -12.14 -0.82
CA ASP A 136 8.91 -13.56 -1.20
C ASP A 136 8.73 -14.44 0.05
N ILE A 137 9.50 -14.18 1.12
CA ILE A 137 9.39 -14.90 2.40
C ILE A 137 8.01 -14.71 3.03
N LEU A 138 7.48 -13.48 2.99
CA LEU A 138 6.17 -13.17 3.57
C LEU A 138 5.04 -13.88 2.80
N PHE A 139 5.11 -13.94 1.47
CA PHE A 139 4.15 -14.69 0.65
C PHE A 139 4.27 -16.20 0.81
N GLU A 140 5.50 -16.74 0.84
CA GLU A 140 5.75 -18.17 0.99
C GLU A 140 5.30 -18.70 2.35
N ARG A 141 5.60 -17.94 3.42
CA ARG A 141 5.35 -18.35 4.80
C ARG A 141 4.16 -17.65 5.45
N ARG A 142 3.24 -17.13 4.64
CA ARG A 142 2.07 -16.37 5.09
C ARG A 142 1.25 -17.03 6.20
N ALA A 143 1.17 -18.37 6.20
CA ALA A 143 0.42 -19.11 7.22
C ALA A 143 0.98 -18.99 8.64
N SER A 144 2.23 -18.50 8.80
CA SER A 144 2.84 -18.23 10.10
C SER A 144 2.68 -16.77 10.54
N ILE A 145 2.08 -15.90 9.72
CA ILE A 145 1.86 -14.49 10.05
C ILE A 145 0.48 -14.33 10.67
N VAL A 146 0.45 -13.69 11.84
CA VAL A 146 -0.80 -13.21 12.44
C VAL A 146 -0.84 -11.70 12.26
N THR A 147 -1.90 -11.21 11.61
CA THR A 147 -2.10 -9.78 11.36
C THR A 147 -3.30 -9.25 12.12
N GLU A 148 -3.10 -8.19 12.88
CA GLU A 148 -4.15 -7.37 13.48
C GLU A 148 -4.07 -5.97 12.86
N MET A 149 -5.23 -5.39 12.52
CA MET A 149 -5.28 -4.08 11.89
C MET A 149 -6.45 -3.28 12.44
N ASP A 150 -6.22 -1.98 12.65
CA ASP A 150 -7.24 -1.02 13.05
C ASP A 150 -7.03 0.33 12.36
N VAL A 151 -8.12 1.02 12.04
CA VAL A 151 -8.10 2.40 11.52
C VAL A 151 -8.56 3.34 12.63
N THR A 152 -7.64 4.13 13.13
CA THR A 152 -7.84 5.04 14.26
C THR A 152 -7.68 6.50 13.83
N GLU A 153 -7.88 7.44 14.77
CA GLU A 153 -7.57 8.85 14.54
C GLU A 153 -6.05 9.10 14.34
N GLU A 154 -5.19 8.18 14.82
CA GLU A 154 -3.73 8.24 14.63
C GLU A 154 -3.28 7.70 13.26
N GLY A 155 -4.18 7.09 12.50
CA GLY A 155 -3.93 6.48 11.21
C GLY A 155 -4.25 4.98 11.18
N ILE A 156 -3.73 4.28 10.18
CA ILE A 156 -3.84 2.83 10.10
C ILE A 156 -2.75 2.17 10.94
N VAL A 157 -3.18 1.40 11.93
CA VAL A 157 -2.33 0.61 12.83
C VAL A 157 -2.31 -0.83 12.34
N VAL A 158 -1.11 -1.39 12.13
CA VAL A 158 -0.94 -2.79 11.75
C VAL A 158 0.04 -3.45 12.73
N ILE A 159 -0.35 -4.59 13.27
CA ILE A 159 0.50 -5.46 14.08
C ILE A 159 0.63 -6.79 13.34
N GLN A 160 1.86 -7.18 13.03
CA GLN A 160 2.15 -8.46 12.39
C GLN A 160 3.13 -9.23 13.26
N THR A 161 2.78 -10.45 13.62
CA THR A 161 3.60 -11.32 14.48
C THR A 161 3.75 -12.71 13.88
N SER A 162 4.84 -13.38 14.25
CA SER A 162 5.11 -14.76 13.85
C SER A 162 5.96 -15.47 14.90
N ASP A 163 5.81 -16.78 15.01
CA ASP A 163 6.71 -17.66 15.76
C ASP A 163 7.91 -18.13 14.90
N ASP A 164 7.89 -17.85 13.58
CA ASP A 164 8.98 -18.16 12.67
C ASP A 164 10.02 -17.02 12.66
N PRO A 165 11.27 -17.28 13.11
CA PRO A 165 12.28 -16.22 13.21
C PRO A 165 12.71 -15.66 11.84
N GLU A 166 12.59 -16.40 10.75
CA GLU A 166 12.88 -15.89 9.40
C GLU A 166 11.78 -14.92 8.96
N VAL A 167 10.52 -15.20 9.28
CA VAL A 167 9.40 -14.28 9.02
C VAL A 167 9.53 -13.02 9.85
N VAL A 168 9.89 -13.12 11.14
CA VAL A 168 10.13 -11.95 12.00
C VAL A 168 11.24 -11.07 11.41
N ALA A 169 12.35 -11.66 10.97
CA ALA A 169 13.43 -10.92 10.31
C ALA A 169 12.98 -10.26 9.01
N ALA A 170 12.16 -10.94 8.19
CA ALA A 170 11.59 -10.38 6.98
C ALA A 170 10.62 -9.22 7.27
N LEU A 171 9.77 -9.34 8.30
CA LEU A 171 8.90 -8.25 8.74
C LEU A 171 9.69 -7.01 9.18
N HIS A 172 10.77 -7.18 9.98
CA HIS A 172 11.65 -6.08 10.38
C HIS A 172 12.31 -5.41 9.17
N THR A 173 12.82 -6.21 8.22
CA THR A 173 13.45 -5.71 6.99
C THR A 173 12.44 -4.95 6.15
N HIS A 174 11.28 -5.54 5.87
CA HIS A 174 10.22 -4.90 5.09
C HIS A 174 9.74 -3.60 5.74
N ALA A 175 9.56 -3.58 7.06
CA ALA A 175 9.17 -2.37 7.77
C ALA A 175 10.21 -1.23 7.62
N ALA A 176 11.51 -1.57 7.64
CA ALA A 176 12.58 -0.60 7.41
C ALA A 176 12.61 -0.10 5.95
N GLU A 177 12.41 -0.98 4.96
CA GLU A 177 12.32 -0.63 3.54
C GLU A 177 11.16 0.34 3.29
N VAL A 178 9.96 0.04 3.82
CA VAL A 178 8.80 0.94 3.67
C VAL A 178 9.04 2.27 4.36
N SER A 179 9.67 2.30 5.54
CA SER A 179 10.01 3.56 6.22
C SER A 179 10.97 4.40 5.40
N ALA A 180 11.98 3.78 4.78
CA ALA A 180 12.89 4.47 3.87
C ALA A 180 12.16 5.06 2.65
N MET A 181 11.16 4.35 2.10
CA MET A 181 10.33 4.85 1.00
C MET A 181 9.44 6.03 1.42
N VAL A 182 8.91 6.02 2.64
CA VAL A 182 8.15 7.15 3.21
C VAL A 182 9.06 8.36 3.46
N GLU A 183 10.32 8.16 3.84
CA GLU A 183 11.27 9.24 4.10
C GLU A 183 11.88 9.84 2.82
N ARG A 184 12.14 9.01 1.79
CA ARG A 184 12.96 9.39 0.62
C ARG A 184 12.34 9.01 -0.73
N GLY A 185 11.10 8.51 -0.75
CA GLY A 185 10.39 8.19 -1.98
C GLY A 185 11.14 7.21 -2.89
N MET A 186 11.19 7.51 -4.17
CA MET A 186 11.84 6.68 -5.19
C MET A 186 13.37 6.57 -5.02
N GLU A 187 14.03 7.49 -4.32
CA GLU A 187 15.46 7.38 -4.03
C GLU A 187 15.76 6.12 -3.21
N ALA A 188 14.95 5.83 -2.18
CA ALA A 188 15.09 4.61 -1.40
C ALA A 188 14.93 3.33 -2.24
N VAL A 189 14.02 3.35 -3.22
CA VAL A 189 13.84 2.24 -4.17
C VAL A 189 15.08 2.03 -5.02
N HIS A 190 15.66 3.12 -5.56
CA HIS A 190 16.88 3.03 -6.36
C HIS A 190 18.06 2.47 -5.57
N GLU A 191 18.24 2.90 -4.33
CA GLU A 191 19.28 2.37 -3.44
C GLU A 191 19.08 0.88 -3.16
N MET A 192 17.84 0.48 -2.89
CA MET A 192 17.48 -0.93 -2.67
C MET A 192 17.77 -1.77 -3.92
N MET A 193 17.41 -1.31 -5.11
CA MET A 193 17.68 -2.01 -6.37
C MET A 193 19.18 -2.10 -6.64
N ALA A 194 19.94 -1.02 -6.48
CA ALA A 194 21.38 -1.00 -6.67
C ALA A 194 22.13 -1.90 -5.67
N ALA A 195 21.58 -2.13 -4.48
CA ALA A 195 22.14 -3.05 -3.50
C ALA A 195 22.01 -4.53 -3.93
N ARG A 196 21.01 -4.86 -4.75
CA ARG A 196 20.77 -6.23 -5.25
C ARG A 196 21.72 -6.64 -6.38
N GLU A 197 22.28 -5.67 -7.11
CA GLU A 197 23.16 -5.90 -8.24
C GLU A 197 24.65 -6.10 -7.82
N ARG A 198 24.96 -5.95 -6.52
CA ARG A 198 26.29 -6.09 -5.93
C ARG A 198 26.49 -7.43 -5.27
#